data_8b034d8e08146f550e382c532e81f8fb
#
_entry.id   8b034d8e08146f550e382c532e81f8fb
#
_cell.length_a   1.000
_cell.length_b   1.000
_cell.length_c   1.000
_cell.angle_alpha   90.00
_cell.angle_beta   90.00
_cell.angle_gamma   90.00
#
_symmetry.space_group_name_H-M   'P 1'
#
loop_
_entity.id
_entity.type
_entity.pdbx_description
1 polymer ?
#
loop_
_entity_poly.entity_id
_entity_poly.type
_entity_poly.pdbx_seq_one_letter_code
_entity_poly.pdbx_strand_id
1 'polypeptide(L)'
;ITSSVAVSRKTPVAVSTVDPVFIEEKLGTQEFPEVLKSTPGIYATKQGGGFGDSKVNIRGFKTENSAMMINGVPMNDMEWGGIYWSNWAGLSDVTRSMQVQRGLGASKVAAPSVGGSINIVTNTIDANKGGFVSYGMGNDGLNKILFKVSTGLTKSGWAMTLLGGKTWADGYIQGTNYEAYNWFVNITKRFNDNHQLSFTAFAAPQWHNQRGNKDGLTIEGWQEVAKNYMNGEKPYRYNPTYGFGLNGQRKSSAYNVYNKPQLSLNHLWQINEKSSLSTALYASIGRGYGYSGQGLTSADRSNWYGSNNGNLNMTFRKADGTFAYDEIYALNEASENGSVMAMSKSKNFHNWYGLLSTYTTKFGDYFDFYGGIDYRYYKGTHTNELVDLYGGDFYVDSSSRKSVLASNNAAAAAGSSFVNQKLKVGDIVYRDFDGYVMSEGVFAQGEYNRDKLSAFISGSVSNTGYWRYDRFYYDKAHAKSKTVNFIGWNAKGGLNYNLTENHNVFANIGYISRAPFFSGGAFLNSTVSNATNPDAVNEKVFSFEIGYGYRSSFLTVNINAYHTRWM
;
A
#
# COMPACT_ATOMS: atom_id res chain seq x y z
N ILE A 1 22.78 4.71 5.89
CA ILE A 1 21.50 4.39 5.24
C ILE A 1 21.26 2.91 5.37
N THR A 2 20.16 2.56 6.00
CA THR A 2 19.78 1.20 6.39
C THR A 2 19.12 0.40 5.28
N SER A 3 19.30 0.77 4.02
CA SER A 3 18.64 0.07 2.93
C SER A 3 19.36 -1.19 2.52
N SER A 4 18.59 -2.25 2.27
CA SER A 4 19.07 -3.51 1.66
C SER A 4 19.42 -3.29 0.21
N VAL A 5 20.57 -2.75 -0.08
CA VAL A 5 21.00 -2.53 -1.46
C VAL A 5 21.77 -3.74 -1.95
N ALA A 6 21.24 -4.39 -2.99
CA ALA A 6 21.96 -5.43 -3.72
C ALA A 6 22.99 -4.80 -4.64
N VAL A 7 24.16 -5.40 -4.70
CA VAL A 7 25.24 -4.96 -5.58
C VAL A 7 25.33 -5.95 -6.74
N SER A 8 25.21 -5.44 -7.97
CA SER A 8 25.32 -6.24 -9.18
C SER A 8 26.65 -7.00 -9.20
N ARG A 9 26.61 -8.28 -9.59
CA ARG A 9 27.74 -9.20 -9.66
C ARG A 9 28.43 -9.54 -8.33
N LYS A 10 27.80 -9.16 -7.21
CA LYS A 10 28.21 -9.56 -5.85
C LYS A 10 27.06 -10.17 -5.09
N THR A 11 25.97 -9.48 -4.99
CA THR A 11 24.76 -10.03 -4.33
C THR A 11 24.10 -11.04 -5.24
N PRO A 12 23.91 -12.28 -4.81
CA PRO A 12 23.37 -13.37 -5.66
C PRO A 12 21.85 -13.32 -5.74
N VAL A 13 21.31 -12.24 -6.30
CA VAL A 13 19.89 -11.99 -6.50
C VAL A 13 19.65 -11.32 -7.84
N ALA A 14 18.46 -11.53 -8.41
CA ALA A 14 18.03 -10.76 -9.58
C ALA A 14 17.66 -9.35 -9.16
N VAL A 15 18.39 -8.36 -9.66
CA VAL A 15 18.24 -6.97 -9.27
C VAL A 15 18.11 -6.06 -10.48
N SER A 16 17.27 -5.03 -10.36
CA SER A 16 17.18 -3.91 -11.28
C SER A 16 17.22 -2.60 -10.49
N THR A 17 18.02 -1.65 -10.94
CA THR A 17 18.08 -0.32 -10.35
C THR A 17 17.46 0.68 -11.31
N VAL A 18 16.56 1.50 -10.80
CA VAL A 18 15.92 2.60 -11.52
C VAL A 18 16.53 3.89 -10.98
N ASP A 19 17.25 4.58 -11.83
CA ASP A 19 17.93 5.82 -11.45
C ASP A 19 17.02 7.06 -11.58
N PRO A 20 17.37 8.21 -10.97
CA PRO A 20 16.55 9.41 -11.02
C PRO A 20 16.35 9.97 -12.43
N VAL A 21 17.35 9.85 -13.30
CA VAL A 21 17.26 10.33 -14.68
C VAL A 21 16.22 9.54 -15.46
N PHE A 22 16.21 8.21 -15.30
CA PHE A 22 15.19 7.37 -15.90
C PHE A 22 13.79 7.72 -15.39
N ILE A 23 13.64 7.96 -14.06
CA ILE A 23 12.37 8.37 -13.46
C ILE A 23 11.91 9.69 -14.08
N GLU A 24 12.77 10.68 -14.14
CA GLU A 24 12.46 12.01 -14.70
C GLU A 24 12.03 11.93 -16.16
N GLU A 25 12.75 11.16 -16.97
CA GLU A 25 12.49 11.03 -18.41
C GLU A 25 11.23 10.20 -18.72
N LYS A 26 10.94 9.17 -17.94
CA LYS A 26 9.87 8.21 -18.22
C LYS A 26 8.56 8.48 -17.49
N LEU A 27 8.63 9.03 -16.29
CA LEU A 27 7.43 9.24 -15.49
C LEU A 27 6.52 10.31 -16.12
N GLY A 28 7.07 11.47 -16.45
CA GLY A 28 6.27 12.59 -16.96
C GLY A 28 5.13 12.92 -15.99
N THR A 29 3.91 12.79 -16.48
CA THR A 29 2.67 12.97 -15.72
C THR A 29 2.05 11.65 -15.24
N GLN A 30 2.73 10.53 -15.44
CA GLN A 30 2.23 9.21 -15.05
C GLN A 30 2.31 8.99 -13.53
N GLU A 31 1.55 8.00 -13.07
CA GLU A 31 1.59 7.57 -11.68
C GLU A 31 2.89 6.85 -11.36
N PHE A 32 3.34 6.98 -10.12
CA PHE A 32 4.62 6.44 -9.68
C PHE A 32 4.86 4.95 -10.06
N PRO A 33 3.92 4.01 -9.88
CA PRO A 33 4.17 2.62 -10.24
C PRO A 33 4.39 2.37 -11.73
N GLU A 34 3.97 3.28 -12.58
CA GLU A 34 4.09 3.13 -14.04
C GLU A 34 5.53 3.21 -14.54
N VAL A 35 6.43 3.82 -13.76
CA VAL A 35 7.87 3.82 -14.07
C VAL A 35 8.46 2.40 -14.05
N LEU A 36 7.82 1.48 -13.35
CA LEU A 36 8.25 0.09 -13.21
C LEU A 36 7.80 -0.81 -14.39
N LYS A 37 7.00 -0.32 -15.31
CA LYS A 37 6.49 -1.11 -16.46
C LYS A 37 7.59 -1.72 -17.33
N SER A 38 8.73 -1.05 -17.43
CA SER A 38 9.86 -1.53 -18.22
C SER A 38 10.85 -2.39 -17.40
N THR A 39 10.60 -2.59 -16.12
CA THR A 39 11.45 -3.42 -15.27
C THR A 39 11.11 -4.90 -15.48
N PRO A 40 12.08 -5.76 -15.82
CA PRO A 40 11.82 -7.18 -16.03
C PRO A 40 11.16 -7.86 -14.83
N GLY A 41 10.14 -8.70 -15.09
CA GLY A 41 9.42 -9.43 -14.05
C GLY A 41 8.39 -8.64 -13.28
N ILE A 42 8.16 -7.37 -13.62
CA ILE A 42 7.14 -6.54 -13.00
C ILE A 42 5.97 -6.30 -13.96
N TYR A 43 4.77 -6.48 -13.43
CA TYR A 43 3.53 -6.04 -14.07
C TYR A 43 2.93 -4.91 -13.22
N ALA A 44 2.81 -3.72 -13.83
CA ALA A 44 2.22 -2.55 -13.20
C ALA A 44 1.08 -2.02 -14.07
N THR A 45 -0.09 -1.80 -13.48
CA THR A 45 -1.28 -1.29 -14.17
C THR A 45 -2.09 -0.37 -13.28
N LYS A 46 -2.85 0.53 -13.90
CA LYS A 46 -3.77 1.43 -13.22
C LYS A 46 -5.02 0.70 -12.73
N GLN A 47 -5.60 1.20 -11.65
CA GLN A 47 -6.88 0.77 -11.10
C GLN A 47 -7.82 1.97 -10.92
N GLY A 48 -9.09 1.69 -10.62
CA GLY A 48 -10.04 2.68 -10.10
C GLY A 48 -10.40 3.86 -11.00
N GLY A 49 -9.95 3.88 -12.23
CA GLY A 49 -10.22 4.98 -13.17
C GLY A 49 -8.98 5.80 -13.53
N GLY A 50 -7.84 5.45 -12.97
CA GLY A 50 -6.55 5.94 -13.43
C GLY A 50 -5.77 6.82 -12.48
N PHE A 51 -6.36 7.38 -11.42
CA PHE A 51 -5.58 8.09 -10.42
C PHE A 51 -5.20 7.17 -9.26
N GLY A 52 -3.92 7.20 -8.93
CA GLY A 52 -3.37 6.81 -7.65
C GLY A 52 -3.19 5.34 -7.43
N ASP A 53 -4.23 4.56 -7.56
CA ASP A 53 -4.15 3.14 -7.26
C ASP A 53 -3.68 2.33 -8.45
N SER A 54 -2.76 1.43 -8.17
CA SER A 54 -2.13 0.56 -9.15
C SER A 54 -1.99 -0.85 -8.59
N LYS A 55 -1.92 -1.82 -9.48
CA LYS A 55 -1.42 -3.15 -9.16
C LYS A 55 0.04 -3.22 -9.56
N VAL A 56 0.86 -3.72 -8.65
CA VAL A 56 2.27 -4.03 -8.93
C VAL A 56 2.50 -5.48 -8.51
N ASN A 57 2.76 -6.31 -9.49
CA ASN A 57 3.09 -7.71 -9.27
C ASN A 57 4.55 -7.95 -9.64
N ILE A 58 5.28 -8.66 -8.80
CA ILE A 58 6.66 -9.06 -9.05
C ILE A 58 6.66 -10.57 -9.29
N ARG A 59 7.06 -11.00 -10.49
CA ARG A 59 7.00 -12.42 -10.90
C ARG A 59 5.62 -13.05 -10.71
N GLY A 60 4.55 -12.30 -10.89
CA GLY A 60 3.17 -12.73 -10.68
C GLY A 60 2.69 -12.71 -9.23
N PHE A 61 3.56 -12.50 -8.26
CA PHE A 61 3.16 -12.35 -6.86
C PHE A 61 2.51 -10.99 -6.62
N LYS A 62 1.39 -11.01 -5.89
CA LYS A 62 0.67 -9.80 -5.51
C LYS A 62 1.48 -8.94 -4.54
N THR A 63 1.07 -7.69 -4.39
CA THR A 63 1.72 -6.72 -3.48
C THR A 63 1.85 -7.23 -2.05
N GLU A 64 0.89 -8.00 -1.55
CA GLU A 64 0.91 -8.60 -0.21
C GLU A 64 2.08 -9.58 0.00
N ASN A 65 2.62 -10.10 -1.08
CA ASN A 65 3.73 -11.04 -1.08
C ASN A 65 5.07 -10.41 -1.48
N SER A 66 5.10 -9.08 -1.57
CA SER A 66 6.29 -8.30 -1.92
C SER A 66 6.50 -7.20 -0.90
N ALA A 67 7.73 -6.95 -0.52
CA ALA A 67 8.05 -5.88 0.40
C ALA A 67 8.24 -4.56 -0.35
N MET A 68 7.53 -3.53 0.06
CA MET A 68 7.82 -2.17 -0.33
C MET A 68 8.46 -1.42 0.83
N MET A 69 9.57 -0.75 0.55
CA MET A 69 10.32 -0.02 1.56
C MET A 69 10.63 1.41 1.08
N ILE A 70 10.60 2.33 2.02
CA ILE A 70 11.10 3.70 1.82
C ILE A 70 12.20 3.94 2.84
N ASN A 71 13.42 4.20 2.34
CA ASN A 71 14.62 4.31 3.18
C ASN A 71 14.84 3.09 4.09
N GLY A 72 14.52 1.90 3.62
CA GLY A 72 14.63 0.65 4.37
C GLY A 72 13.48 0.34 5.33
N VAL A 73 12.51 1.23 5.49
CA VAL A 73 11.33 1.04 6.34
C VAL A 73 10.22 0.35 5.57
N PRO A 74 9.72 -0.82 6.02
CA PRO A 74 8.61 -1.50 5.38
C PRO A 74 7.32 -0.69 5.41
N MET A 75 6.61 -0.65 4.30
CA MET A 75 5.42 0.18 4.08
C MET A 75 4.13 -0.59 3.88
N ASN A 76 4.20 -1.91 3.74
CA ASN A 76 3.02 -2.75 3.60
C ASN A 76 2.11 -2.64 4.82
N ASP A 77 0.81 -2.57 4.59
CA ASP A 77 -0.18 -2.53 5.67
C ASP A 77 -0.05 -3.76 6.58
N MET A 78 -0.11 -3.56 7.88
CA MET A 78 0.13 -4.63 8.86
C MET A 78 -1.09 -5.54 9.09
N GLU A 79 -2.27 -5.17 8.65
CA GLU A 79 -3.48 -6.01 8.76
C GLU A 79 -3.66 -6.93 7.55
N TRP A 80 -3.41 -6.43 6.32
CA TRP A 80 -3.69 -7.17 5.10
C TRP A 80 -2.50 -7.27 4.11
N GLY A 81 -1.41 -6.58 4.41
CA GLY A 81 -0.14 -6.69 3.67
C GLY A 81 -0.02 -5.89 2.39
N GLY A 82 -1.07 -5.24 1.94
CA GLY A 82 -1.07 -4.50 0.68
C GLY A 82 -0.63 -3.04 0.78
N ILE A 83 -0.70 -2.35 -0.35
CA ILE A 83 -0.33 -0.93 -0.49
C ILE A 83 -1.36 -0.23 -1.35
N TYR A 84 -1.80 0.95 -0.90
CA TYR A 84 -2.55 1.91 -1.70
C TYR A 84 -1.58 2.96 -2.24
N TRP A 85 -1.25 2.86 -3.51
CA TRP A 85 -0.26 3.72 -4.15
C TRP A 85 -0.64 5.19 -4.20
N SER A 86 -1.93 5.50 -4.15
CA SER A 86 -2.43 6.89 -4.04
C SER A 86 -1.90 7.64 -2.82
N ASN A 87 -1.51 6.92 -1.77
CA ASN A 87 -0.91 7.52 -0.57
C ASN A 87 0.53 8.00 -0.78
N TRP A 88 1.13 7.64 -1.89
CA TRP A 88 2.54 7.89 -2.21
C TRP A 88 2.73 8.70 -3.50
N ALA A 89 1.68 9.34 -3.99
CA ALA A 89 1.75 10.21 -5.16
C ALA A 89 2.83 11.28 -4.97
N GLY A 90 3.67 11.46 -5.98
CA GLY A 90 4.76 12.42 -5.93
C GLY A 90 6.03 11.95 -5.20
N LEU A 91 6.07 10.74 -4.65
CA LEU A 91 7.29 10.19 -4.05
C LEU A 91 8.45 10.09 -5.05
N SER A 92 8.15 9.84 -6.32
CA SER A 92 9.12 9.81 -7.41
C SER A 92 9.91 11.11 -7.56
N ASP A 93 9.30 12.25 -7.24
CA ASP A 93 9.92 13.58 -7.39
C ASP A 93 11.04 13.83 -6.37
N VAL A 94 11.14 13.03 -5.33
CA VAL A 94 12.17 13.08 -4.29
C VAL A 94 13.01 11.81 -4.21
N THR A 95 12.80 10.88 -5.13
CA THR A 95 13.53 9.62 -5.17
C THR A 95 14.95 9.84 -5.69
N ARG A 96 15.91 9.44 -4.90
CA ARG A 96 17.34 9.39 -5.28
C ARG A 96 17.67 8.11 -6.04
N SER A 97 17.11 7.00 -5.61
CA SER A 97 17.26 5.72 -6.28
C SER A 97 16.11 4.79 -5.91
N MET A 98 15.82 3.86 -6.80
CA MET A 98 14.88 2.78 -6.56
C MET A 98 15.54 1.47 -6.97
N GLN A 99 15.49 0.48 -6.10
CA GLN A 99 16.00 -0.83 -6.40
C GLN A 99 14.90 -1.87 -6.29
N VAL A 100 14.79 -2.70 -7.32
CA VAL A 100 13.89 -3.85 -7.36
C VAL A 100 14.72 -5.11 -7.24
N GLN A 101 14.49 -5.89 -6.19
CA GLN A 101 15.03 -7.24 -6.02
C GLN A 101 13.91 -8.23 -6.28
N ARG A 102 14.11 -9.14 -7.21
CA ARG A 102 13.13 -10.18 -7.55
C ARG A 102 13.46 -11.47 -6.79
N GLY A 103 12.41 -12.15 -6.33
CA GLY A 103 12.55 -13.35 -5.51
C GLY A 103 12.86 -13.03 -4.05
N LEU A 104 13.52 -13.93 -3.35
CA LEU A 104 13.74 -13.84 -1.90
C LEU A 104 14.61 -12.67 -1.46
N GLY A 105 15.48 -12.16 -2.33
CA GLY A 105 16.32 -11.01 -2.08
C GLY A 105 17.25 -11.12 -0.86
N ALA A 106 18.16 -10.18 -0.74
CA ALA A 106 18.98 -9.96 0.44
C ALA A 106 18.40 -8.82 1.26
N SER A 107 17.38 -9.10 2.07
CA SER A 107 16.73 -8.09 2.90
C SER A 107 17.40 -7.97 4.26
N LYS A 108 17.72 -6.74 4.68
CA LYS A 108 18.26 -6.40 6.00
C LYS A 108 17.17 -6.01 7.00
N VAL A 109 15.95 -6.48 6.81
CA VAL A 109 14.82 -6.30 7.71
C VAL A 109 14.19 -7.64 8.03
N ALA A 110 13.52 -7.74 9.17
CA ALA A 110 12.86 -8.96 9.61
C ALA A 110 11.60 -9.31 8.79
N ALA A 111 11.10 -8.39 7.97
CA ALA A 111 9.92 -8.60 7.14
C ALA A 111 10.22 -9.55 5.96
N PRO A 112 9.54 -10.70 5.87
CA PRO A 112 9.76 -11.64 4.78
C PRO A 112 9.12 -11.13 3.48
N SER A 113 9.83 -11.33 2.38
CA SER A 113 9.35 -11.05 1.02
C SER A 113 9.50 -12.31 0.17
N VAL A 114 8.42 -12.70 -0.48
CA VAL A 114 8.38 -13.91 -1.34
C VAL A 114 8.60 -13.55 -2.80
N GLY A 115 7.84 -12.58 -3.32
CA GLY A 115 7.90 -12.16 -4.72
C GLY A 115 9.09 -11.26 -5.03
N GLY A 116 9.50 -10.47 -4.08
CA GLY A 116 10.59 -9.51 -4.23
C GLY A 116 10.42 -8.30 -3.34
N SER A 117 11.28 -7.33 -3.51
CA SER A 117 11.22 -6.07 -2.79
C SER A 117 11.46 -4.87 -3.70
N ILE A 118 10.82 -3.78 -3.38
CA ILE A 118 11.08 -2.46 -3.97
C ILE A 118 11.54 -1.55 -2.84
N ASN A 119 12.76 -1.05 -2.93
CA ASN A 119 13.30 -0.10 -1.97
C ASN A 119 13.54 1.25 -2.62
N ILE A 120 12.89 2.27 -2.07
CA ILE A 120 13.00 3.65 -2.53
C ILE A 120 13.87 4.41 -1.55
N VAL A 121 14.90 5.05 -2.07
CA VAL A 121 15.79 5.93 -1.29
C VAL A 121 15.50 7.37 -1.67
N THR A 122 15.18 8.19 -0.69
CA THR A 122 14.88 9.61 -0.90
C THR A 122 16.12 10.47 -0.76
N ASN A 123 16.04 11.70 -1.27
CA ASN A 123 17.10 12.69 -1.15
C ASN A 123 17.40 13.05 0.31
N THR A 124 18.67 13.13 0.65
CA THR A 124 19.18 13.50 1.98
C THR A 124 20.35 14.49 1.88
N ILE A 125 21.39 14.28 2.68
CA ILE A 125 22.59 15.14 2.77
C ILE A 125 23.35 15.29 1.46
N ASP A 126 23.22 14.37 0.54
CA ASP A 126 23.88 14.34 -0.75
C ASP A 126 23.10 15.05 -1.88
N ALA A 127 21.94 15.62 -1.55
CA ALA A 127 21.22 16.47 -2.50
C ALA A 127 22.05 17.71 -2.86
N ASN A 128 22.15 18.02 -4.14
CA ASN A 128 22.86 19.20 -4.61
C ASN A 128 22.10 20.49 -4.25
N LYS A 129 22.84 21.56 -3.97
CA LYS A 129 22.25 22.89 -3.82
C LYS A 129 21.58 23.34 -5.10
N GLY A 130 20.35 23.79 -4.99
CA GLY A 130 19.57 24.29 -6.12
C GLY A 130 18.10 24.06 -5.95
N GLY A 131 17.35 24.28 -7.00
CA GLY A 131 15.91 24.07 -7.00
C GLY A 131 15.33 24.23 -8.40
N PHE A 132 14.07 23.89 -8.53
CA PHE A 132 13.31 24.08 -9.76
C PHE A 132 11.83 24.30 -9.46
N VAL A 133 11.17 24.90 -10.43
CA VAL A 133 9.71 24.92 -10.55
C VAL A 133 9.37 24.27 -11.88
N SER A 134 8.43 23.35 -11.88
CA SER A 134 7.94 22.72 -13.09
C SER A 134 6.43 22.81 -13.18
N TYR A 135 5.94 22.90 -14.40
CA TYR A 135 4.52 22.80 -14.72
C TYR A 135 4.35 21.82 -15.88
N GLY A 136 3.45 20.87 -15.68
CA GLY A 136 3.10 19.87 -16.68
C GLY A 136 1.63 19.85 -16.95
N MET A 137 1.23 19.58 -18.18
CA MET A 137 -0.16 19.37 -18.60
C MET A 137 -0.27 18.13 -19.46
N GLY A 138 -1.45 17.55 -19.48
CA GLY A 138 -1.71 16.34 -20.23
C GLY A 138 -3.16 16.21 -20.63
N ASN A 139 -3.53 15.04 -21.14
CA ASN A 139 -4.89 14.74 -21.55
C ASN A 139 -5.88 14.80 -20.37
N ASP A 140 -7.16 14.99 -20.69
CA ASP A 140 -8.26 14.95 -19.73
C ASP A 140 -8.12 15.96 -18.58
N GLY A 141 -7.67 17.17 -18.91
CA GLY A 141 -7.54 18.27 -17.97
C GLY A 141 -6.41 18.11 -16.95
N LEU A 142 -5.45 17.21 -17.21
CA LEU A 142 -4.33 16.98 -16.30
C LEU A 142 -3.42 18.21 -16.22
N ASN A 143 -3.15 18.63 -14.99
CA ASN A 143 -2.20 19.67 -14.65
C ASN A 143 -1.38 19.22 -13.43
N LYS A 144 -0.08 19.51 -13.47
CA LYS A 144 0.84 19.27 -12.36
C LYS A 144 1.75 20.47 -12.18
N ILE A 145 1.79 21.01 -10.98
CA ILE A 145 2.78 22.01 -10.60
C ILE A 145 3.63 21.45 -9.46
N LEU A 146 4.92 21.70 -9.54
CA LEU A 146 5.90 21.18 -8.58
C LEU A 146 6.98 22.21 -8.33
N PHE A 147 7.38 22.38 -7.09
CA PHE A 147 8.60 23.10 -6.74
C PHE A 147 9.48 22.25 -5.81
N LYS A 148 10.78 22.39 -5.96
CA LYS A 148 11.77 21.75 -5.09
C LYS A 148 12.91 22.72 -4.84
N VAL A 149 13.43 22.75 -3.62
CA VAL A 149 14.61 23.51 -3.25
C VAL A 149 15.47 22.70 -2.27
N SER A 150 16.78 22.73 -2.48
CA SER A 150 17.78 22.09 -1.61
C SER A 150 18.91 23.06 -1.30
N THR A 151 19.33 23.08 -0.05
CA THR A 151 20.47 23.90 0.37
C THR A 151 21.82 23.30 -0.02
N GLY A 152 21.84 21.99 -0.27
CA GLY A 152 23.06 21.20 -0.25
C GLY A 152 23.65 21.13 1.17
N LEU A 153 24.75 20.45 1.33
CA LEU A 153 25.48 20.41 2.61
C LEU A 153 26.20 21.75 2.84
N THR A 154 25.81 22.43 3.91
CA THR A 154 26.42 23.70 4.32
C THR A 154 27.72 23.46 5.10
N LYS A 155 28.54 24.48 5.23
CA LYS A 155 29.78 24.43 6.04
C LYS A 155 29.52 24.14 7.52
N SER A 156 28.33 24.51 8.02
CA SER A 156 27.89 24.21 9.39
C SER A 156 27.31 22.82 9.57
N GLY A 157 27.31 21.98 8.54
CA GLY A 157 26.85 20.58 8.59
C GLY A 157 25.35 20.39 8.44
N TRP A 158 24.60 21.42 8.03
CA TRP A 158 23.17 21.30 7.73
C TRP A 158 22.93 21.03 6.26
N ALA A 159 21.91 20.24 5.97
CA ALA A 159 21.34 20.08 4.65
C ALA A 159 19.81 20.04 4.77
N MET A 160 19.12 20.73 3.87
CA MET A 160 17.66 20.77 3.84
C MET A 160 17.17 20.61 2.41
N THR A 161 16.11 19.82 2.24
CA THR A 161 15.36 19.68 0.99
C THR A 161 13.88 19.87 1.28
N LEU A 162 13.23 20.73 0.52
CA LEU A 162 11.79 20.98 0.54
C LEU A 162 11.21 20.73 -0.84
N LEU A 163 10.07 20.08 -0.89
CA LEU A 163 9.29 19.89 -2.11
C LEU A 163 7.81 20.11 -1.80
N GLY A 164 7.10 20.71 -2.72
CA GLY A 164 5.65 20.85 -2.68
C GLY A 164 5.07 20.79 -4.09
N GLY A 165 3.91 20.21 -4.22
CA GLY A 165 3.25 20.06 -5.51
C GLY A 165 1.75 19.87 -5.43
N LYS A 166 1.09 20.06 -6.56
CA LYS A 166 -0.32 19.80 -6.78
C LYS A 166 -0.53 19.17 -8.14
N THR A 167 -1.36 18.14 -8.20
CA THR A 167 -1.79 17.48 -9.43
C THR A 167 -3.30 17.41 -9.43
N TRP A 168 -3.96 17.79 -10.53
CA TRP A 168 -5.41 17.71 -10.68
C TRP A 168 -5.79 17.39 -12.11
N ALA A 169 -6.92 16.74 -12.30
CA ALA A 169 -7.44 16.36 -13.62
C ALA A 169 -8.93 16.02 -13.55
N ASP A 170 -9.55 16.00 -14.73
CA ASP A 170 -10.92 15.49 -14.90
C ASP A 170 -10.97 13.96 -14.92
N GLY A 171 -9.86 13.32 -15.26
CA GLY A 171 -9.73 11.88 -15.37
C GLY A 171 -10.12 11.33 -16.75
N TYR A 172 -9.44 10.26 -17.14
CA TYR A 172 -9.66 9.59 -18.41
C TYR A 172 -11.03 8.91 -18.50
N ILE A 173 -11.50 8.35 -17.38
CA ILE A 173 -12.80 7.70 -17.25
C ILE A 173 -13.82 8.73 -16.77
N GLN A 174 -15.05 8.64 -17.28
CA GLN A 174 -16.15 9.53 -16.89
C GLN A 174 -16.22 9.67 -15.36
N GLY A 175 -16.24 10.92 -14.89
CA GLY A 175 -16.45 11.22 -13.49
C GLY A 175 -15.35 10.77 -12.53
N THR A 176 -14.12 10.56 -13.00
CA THR A 176 -12.99 10.17 -12.17
C THR A 176 -12.01 11.33 -11.91
N ASN A 177 -12.55 12.52 -11.70
CA ASN A 177 -11.76 13.69 -11.36
C ASN A 177 -11.08 13.54 -10.00
N TYR A 178 -9.95 14.20 -9.88
CA TYR A 178 -9.11 14.13 -8.68
C TYR A 178 -8.31 15.40 -8.44
N GLU A 179 -7.87 15.52 -7.20
CA GLU A 179 -6.96 16.57 -6.77
C GLU A 179 -6.03 15.98 -5.71
N ALA A 180 -4.73 16.08 -5.95
CA ALA A 180 -3.70 15.54 -5.08
C ALA A 180 -2.64 16.59 -4.78
N TYR A 181 -2.22 16.63 -3.54
CA TYR A 181 -1.10 17.42 -3.08
C TYR A 181 0.03 16.49 -2.66
N ASN A 182 1.26 16.96 -2.74
CA ASN A 182 2.39 16.26 -2.16
C ASN A 182 3.35 17.27 -1.53
N TRP A 183 3.95 16.88 -0.43
CA TRP A 183 4.98 17.66 0.21
C TRP A 183 6.04 16.73 0.81
N PHE A 184 7.26 17.21 0.83
CA PHE A 184 8.41 16.50 1.36
C PHE A 184 9.33 17.47 2.08
N VAL A 185 9.84 17.07 3.22
CA VAL A 185 10.83 17.78 4.01
C VAL A 185 11.91 16.81 4.44
N ASN A 186 13.17 17.13 4.16
CA ASN A 186 14.31 16.50 4.82
C ASN A 186 15.17 17.58 5.47
N ILE A 187 15.53 17.37 6.71
CA ILE A 187 16.46 18.21 7.47
C ILE A 187 17.51 17.27 8.05
N THR A 188 18.75 17.44 7.66
CA THR A 188 19.86 16.61 8.10
C THR A 188 20.93 17.47 8.75
N LYS A 189 21.42 17.02 9.90
CA LYS A 189 22.57 17.60 10.60
C LYS A 189 23.68 16.57 10.70
N ARG A 190 24.81 16.90 10.11
CA ARG A 190 26.07 16.22 10.34
C ARG A 190 26.80 16.93 11.47
N PHE A 191 26.84 16.32 12.65
CA PHE A 191 27.45 16.92 13.84
C PHE A 191 28.99 16.86 13.77
N ASN A 192 29.49 15.74 13.29
CA ASN A 192 30.91 15.45 13.11
C ASN A 192 31.05 14.24 12.15
N ASP A 193 32.22 13.68 12.02
CA ASP A 193 32.47 12.53 11.15
C ASP A 193 31.82 11.23 11.65
N ASN A 194 31.39 11.19 12.92
CA ASN A 194 30.85 10.00 13.56
C ASN A 194 29.33 10.03 13.71
N HIS A 195 28.69 11.20 13.75
CA HIS A 195 27.26 11.32 14.03
C HIS A 195 26.54 12.19 13.02
N GLN A 196 25.45 11.63 12.49
CA GLN A 196 24.51 12.30 11.61
C GLN A 196 23.08 12.00 12.06
N LEU A 197 22.24 13.02 12.08
CA LEU A 197 20.81 12.90 12.36
C LEU A 197 20.02 13.46 11.19
N SER A 198 19.06 12.70 10.70
CA SER A 198 18.21 13.08 9.56
C SER A 198 16.75 12.94 9.91
N PHE A 199 15.99 14.01 9.77
CA PHE A 199 14.54 14.01 9.86
C PHE A 199 13.94 14.06 8.46
N THR A 200 13.05 13.13 8.15
CA THR A 200 12.31 13.08 6.89
C THR A 200 10.82 13.02 7.17
N ALA A 201 10.06 13.87 6.51
CA ALA A 201 8.60 13.86 6.56
C ALA A 201 8.03 14.05 5.17
N PHE A 202 6.99 13.32 4.82
CA PHE A 202 6.27 13.50 3.57
C PHE A 202 4.83 13.01 3.67
N ALA A 203 3.99 13.55 2.80
CA ALA A 203 2.62 13.11 2.61
C ALA A 203 2.11 13.44 1.21
N ALA A 204 1.05 12.77 0.81
CA ALA A 204 0.32 13.01 -0.42
C ALA A 204 -1.18 13.09 -0.16
N PRO A 205 -1.69 14.17 0.48
CA PRO A 205 -3.12 14.37 0.67
C PRO A 205 -3.84 14.40 -0.67
N GLN A 206 -4.93 13.63 -0.80
CA GLN A 206 -5.65 13.54 -2.06
C GLN A 206 -7.12 13.24 -1.86
N TRP A 207 -7.92 13.59 -2.83
CA TRP A 207 -9.24 13.04 -3.06
C TRP A 207 -9.41 12.67 -4.53
N HIS A 208 -10.19 11.63 -4.78
CA HIS A 208 -10.49 11.22 -6.14
C HIS A 208 -11.81 10.47 -6.20
N ASN A 209 -12.43 10.52 -7.36
CA ASN A 209 -13.55 9.67 -7.71
C ASN A 209 -13.06 8.49 -8.55
N GLN A 210 -13.65 7.32 -8.34
CA GLN A 210 -13.28 6.09 -9.01
C GLN A 210 -14.42 5.58 -9.88
N ARG A 211 -14.10 4.65 -10.75
CA ARG A 211 -15.12 3.83 -11.40
C ARG A 211 -15.62 2.79 -10.42
N GLY A 212 -16.89 2.91 -10.03
CA GLY A 212 -17.52 2.02 -9.06
C GLY A 212 -18.08 0.76 -9.74
N ASN A 213 -17.26 -0.22 -9.96
CA ASN A 213 -17.69 -1.55 -10.38
C ASN A 213 -17.13 -2.61 -9.43
N LYS A 214 -17.98 -3.55 -9.06
CA LYS A 214 -17.61 -4.59 -8.11
C LYS A 214 -16.67 -5.61 -8.75
N ASP A 215 -17.03 -6.09 -9.94
CA ASP A 215 -16.39 -7.25 -10.57
C ASP A 215 -15.88 -6.97 -12.00
N GLY A 216 -15.96 -5.75 -12.48
CA GLY A 216 -15.70 -5.43 -13.90
C GLY A 216 -16.83 -5.91 -14.82
N LEU A 217 -16.71 -5.60 -16.08
CA LEU A 217 -17.64 -6.07 -17.11
C LEU A 217 -16.98 -7.16 -17.97
N THR A 218 -17.80 -8.10 -18.45
CA THR A 218 -17.38 -9.04 -19.48
C THR A 218 -17.11 -8.33 -20.81
N ILE A 219 -16.52 -9.02 -21.76
CA ILE A 219 -16.32 -8.49 -23.12
C ILE A 219 -17.66 -8.09 -23.73
N GLU A 220 -18.66 -8.94 -23.60
CA GLU A 220 -20.03 -8.68 -24.06
C GLU A 220 -20.63 -7.45 -23.36
N GLY A 221 -20.42 -7.32 -22.06
CA GLY A 221 -20.85 -6.15 -21.29
C GLY A 221 -20.23 -4.85 -21.81
N TRP A 222 -18.94 -4.86 -22.14
CA TRP A 222 -18.29 -3.70 -22.76
C TRP A 222 -18.78 -3.40 -24.18
N GLN A 223 -19.10 -4.43 -24.97
CA GLN A 223 -19.70 -4.26 -26.29
C GLN A 223 -21.09 -3.63 -26.20
N GLU A 224 -21.91 -4.06 -25.25
CA GLU A 224 -23.23 -3.45 -25.01
C GLU A 224 -23.11 -1.98 -24.55
N VAL A 225 -22.16 -1.67 -23.68
CA VAL A 225 -21.87 -0.29 -23.27
C VAL A 225 -21.45 0.56 -24.47
N ALA A 226 -20.57 0.06 -25.33
CA ALA A 226 -20.12 0.77 -26.52
C ALA A 226 -21.30 1.10 -27.43
N LYS A 227 -22.17 0.11 -27.68
CA LYS A 227 -23.32 0.24 -28.57
C LYS A 227 -24.38 1.21 -28.02
N ASN A 228 -24.73 1.07 -26.75
CA ASN A 228 -25.88 1.75 -26.17
C ASN A 228 -25.56 3.14 -25.62
N TYR A 229 -24.33 3.38 -25.13
CA TYR A 229 -24.00 4.59 -24.36
C TYR A 229 -22.80 5.38 -24.89
N MET A 230 -21.99 4.82 -25.77
CA MET A 230 -20.75 5.43 -26.25
C MET A 230 -20.69 5.58 -27.77
N ASN A 231 -21.83 5.50 -28.46
CA ASN A 231 -21.92 5.61 -29.91
C ASN A 231 -20.95 4.67 -30.69
N GLY A 232 -20.70 3.48 -30.12
CA GLY A 232 -19.78 2.51 -30.68
C GLY A 232 -18.29 2.76 -30.37
N GLU A 233 -17.96 3.86 -29.69
CA GLU A 233 -16.57 4.26 -29.41
C GLU A 233 -16.21 4.22 -27.93
N LYS A 234 -14.92 3.95 -27.66
CA LYS A 234 -14.27 4.12 -26.35
C LYS A 234 -15.05 3.61 -25.12
N PRO A 235 -15.55 2.36 -25.11
CA PRO A 235 -16.37 1.86 -24.02
C PRO A 235 -15.64 1.89 -22.66
N TYR A 236 -14.33 1.77 -22.68
CA TYR A 236 -13.48 1.80 -21.50
C TYR A 236 -13.42 3.16 -20.78
N ARG A 237 -13.91 4.24 -21.40
CA ARG A 237 -14.11 5.54 -20.72
C ARG A 237 -15.41 5.62 -19.92
N TYR A 238 -16.31 4.68 -20.11
CA TYR A 238 -17.59 4.63 -19.42
C TYR A 238 -17.41 4.29 -17.94
N ASN A 239 -18.15 4.98 -17.08
CA ASN A 239 -18.21 4.71 -15.65
C ASN A 239 -19.65 4.36 -15.26
N PRO A 240 -19.92 3.11 -14.85
CA PRO A 240 -21.27 2.66 -14.48
C PRO A 240 -21.92 3.43 -13.33
N THR A 241 -21.14 4.13 -12.51
CA THR A 241 -21.63 4.91 -11.38
C THR A 241 -21.55 6.43 -11.60
N TYR A 242 -21.16 6.84 -12.80
CA TYR A 242 -21.23 8.25 -13.17
C TYR A 242 -22.68 8.69 -13.38
N GLY A 243 -23.13 9.71 -12.67
CA GLY A 243 -24.50 10.19 -12.81
C GLY A 243 -24.83 11.37 -11.90
N PHE A 244 -26.12 11.66 -11.82
CA PHE A 244 -26.64 12.89 -11.22
C PHE A 244 -27.79 12.61 -10.26
N GLY A 245 -27.85 13.41 -9.22
CA GLY A 245 -28.95 13.46 -8.27
C GLY A 245 -29.98 14.53 -8.63
N LEU A 246 -30.58 15.13 -7.61
CA LEU A 246 -31.58 16.18 -7.76
C LEU A 246 -30.98 17.43 -8.43
N ASN A 247 -31.79 18.06 -9.29
CA ASN A 247 -31.42 19.33 -9.96
C ASN A 247 -30.11 19.23 -10.78
N GLY A 248 -29.78 18.07 -11.31
CA GLY A 248 -28.55 17.85 -12.07
C GLY A 248 -27.27 17.90 -11.25
N GLN A 249 -27.37 17.81 -9.92
CA GLN A 249 -26.20 17.75 -9.05
C GLN A 249 -25.46 16.42 -9.27
N ARG A 250 -24.19 16.54 -9.60
CA ARG A 250 -23.33 15.36 -9.75
C ARG A 250 -23.14 14.65 -8.40
N LYS A 251 -23.27 13.33 -8.42
CA LYS A 251 -23.05 12.45 -7.29
C LYS A 251 -21.98 11.40 -7.63
N SER A 252 -21.40 10.80 -6.62
CA SER A 252 -20.48 9.67 -6.75
C SER A 252 -20.75 8.67 -5.63
N SER A 253 -20.75 7.39 -5.96
CA SER A 253 -20.77 6.29 -5.00
C SER A 253 -19.39 5.72 -4.71
N ALA A 254 -18.36 6.19 -5.41
CA ALA A 254 -16.99 5.68 -5.33
C ALA A 254 -16.00 6.85 -5.14
N TYR A 255 -16.23 7.65 -4.10
CA TYR A 255 -15.37 8.74 -3.68
C TYR A 255 -14.37 8.27 -2.62
N ASN A 256 -13.12 8.73 -2.73
CA ASN A 256 -12.06 8.43 -1.78
C ASN A 256 -11.29 9.70 -1.41
N VAL A 257 -10.98 9.87 -0.14
CA VAL A 257 -10.12 10.94 0.37
C VAL A 257 -9.19 10.36 1.43
N TYR A 258 -7.89 10.62 1.30
CA TYR A 258 -6.91 10.05 2.20
C TYR A 258 -5.68 10.94 2.36
N ASN A 259 -5.12 10.95 3.57
CA ASN A 259 -3.86 11.56 3.91
C ASN A 259 -3.07 10.63 4.85
N LYS A 260 -1.85 10.29 4.48
CA LYS A 260 -0.98 9.37 5.23
C LYS A 260 0.41 9.98 5.45
N PRO A 261 0.54 11.01 6.30
CA PRO A 261 1.85 11.54 6.65
C PRO A 261 2.76 10.46 7.20
N GLN A 262 4.00 10.48 6.75
CA GLN A 262 5.06 9.63 7.25
C GLN A 262 6.22 10.47 7.75
N LEU A 263 6.69 10.14 8.94
CA LEU A 263 7.79 10.80 9.60
C LEU A 263 8.84 9.77 9.97
N SER A 264 10.11 10.12 9.80
CA SER A 264 11.20 9.28 10.27
C SER A 264 12.35 10.14 10.82
N LEU A 265 12.96 9.64 11.87
CA LEU A 265 14.17 10.20 12.45
C LEU A 265 15.26 9.13 12.39
N ASN A 266 16.30 9.38 11.61
CA ASN A 266 17.38 8.45 11.37
C ASN A 266 18.66 8.98 12.01
N HIS A 267 19.25 8.18 12.89
CA HIS A 267 20.58 8.44 13.44
C HIS A 267 21.59 7.47 12.86
N LEU A 268 22.66 7.99 12.32
CA LEU A 268 23.82 7.22 11.88
C LEU A 268 24.99 7.49 12.82
N TRP A 269 25.49 6.44 13.44
CA TRP A 269 26.69 6.46 14.26
C TRP A 269 27.80 5.63 13.63
N GLN A 270 28.83 6.28 13.15
CA GLN A 270 30.06 5.62 12.74
C GLN A 270 30.92 5.40 13.98
N ILE A 271 30.85 4.19 14.55
CA ILE A 271 31.49 3.84 15.84
C ILE A 271 33.02 3.87 15.69
N ASN A 272 33.49 3.25 14.62
CA ASN A 272 34.89 3.24 14.20
C ASN A 272 34.98 3.01 12.68
N GLU A 273 36.15 2.81 12.13
CA GLU A 273 36.36 2.63 10.69
C GLU A 273 35.63 1.40 10.12
N LYS A 274 35.36 0.38 10.95
CA LYS A 274 34.78 -0.89 10.54
C LYS A 274 33.31 -1.05 10.93
N SER A 275 32.83 -0.29 11.90
CA SER A 275 31.54 -0.52 12.54
C SER A 275 30.66 0.70 12.55
N SER A 276 29.38 0.52 12.27
CA SER A 276 28.34 1.54 12.34
C SER A 276 27.05 1.02 12.96
N LEU A 277 26.30 1.94 13.56
CA LEU A 277 24.93 1.69 14.04
C LEU A 277 24.00 2.69 13.39
N SER A 278 22.98 2.20 12.71
CA SER A 278 21.95 3.01 12.11
C SER A 278 20.61 2.72 12.78
N THR A 279 19.98 3.76 13.31
CA THR A 279 18.72 3.65 14.05
C THR A 279 17.68 4.57 13.42
N ALA A 280 16.53 4.00 13.06
CA ALA A 280 15.38 4.72 12.54
C ALA A 280 14.21 4.60 13.49
N LEU A 281 13.68 5.75 13.92
CA LEU A 281 12.36 5.86 14.53
C LEU A 281 11.41 6.40 13.48
N TYR A 282 10.25 5.78 13.32
CA TYR A 282 9.30 6.22 12.32
C TYR A 282 7.86 6.14 12.80
N ALA A 283 7.02 6.98 12.21
CA ALA A 283 5.59 7.02 12.42
C ALA A 283 4.86 7.21 11.10
N SER A 284 3.72 6.56 10.97
CA SER A 284 2.78 6.79 9.87
C SER A 284 1.39 7.01 10.47
N ILE A 285 0.74 8.12 10.11
CA ILE A 285 -0.56 8.51 10.64
C ILE A 285 -1.52 8.67 9.48
N GLY A 286 -2.37 7.66 9.26
CA GLY A 286 -3.34 7.64 8.18
C GLY A 286 -4.70 8.14 8.64
N ARG A 287 -5.31 9.02 7.84
CA ARG A 287 -6.68 9.53 8.04
C ARG A 287 -7.35 9.63 6.69
N GLY A 288 -8.52 9.02 6.59
CA GLY A 288 -9.29 9.10 5.36
C GLY A 288 -10.42 8.10 5.32
N TYR A 289 -11.17 8.17 4.23
CA TYR A 289 -12.32 7.32 3.99
C TYR A 289 -12.60 7.14 2.50
N GLY A 290 -13.33 6.08 2.19
CA GLY A 290 -13.99 5.90 0.91
C GLY A 290 -15.50 5.80 1.11
N TYR A 291 -16.30 6.12 0.10
CA TYR A 291 -17.74 5.89 0.17
C TYR A 291 -18.05 4.41 0.14
N SER A 292 -19.03 4.02 0.96
CA SER A 292 -19.53 2.67 1.09
C SER A 292 -21.05 2.70 1.16
N GLY A 293 -21.71 2.22 0.12
CA GLY A 293 -23.16 2.20 0.04
C GLY A 293 -23.78 1.21 1.05
N GLN A 294 -24.90 1.60 1.62
CA GLN A 294 -25.70 0.79 2.52
C GLN A 294 -27.09 0.53 1.90
N GLY A 295 -27.74 -0.56 2.31
CA GLY A 295 -29.06 -0.91 1.86
C GLY A 295 -29.77 -1.82 2.85
N LEU A 296 -31.09 -1.77 2.90
CA LEU A 296 -31.91 -2.59 3.80
C LEU A 296 -31.72 -4.10 3.54
N THR A 297 -31.49 -4.45 2.28
CA THR A 297 -31.16 -5.80 1.84
C THR A 297 -29.80 -5.85 1.15
N SER A 298 -29.26 -7.04 0.95
CA SER A 298 -28.03 -7.22 0.16
C SER A 298 -28.22 -6.79 -1.31
N ALA A 299 -29.40 -6.95 -1.86
CA ALA A 299 -29.75 -6.50 -3.21
C ALA A 299 -29.73 -4.98 -3.30
N ASP A 300 -30.37 -4.28 -2.35
CA ASP A 300 -30.35 -2.82 -2.27
C ASP A 300 -28.93 -2.28 -2.16
N ARG A 301 -28.13 -2.89 -1.30
CA ARG A 301 -26.71 -2.53 -1.15
C ARG A 301 -25.92 -2.73 -2.43
N SER A 302 -26.18 -3.83 -3.16
CA SER A 302 -25.48 -4.14 -4.41
C SER A 302 -25.82 -3.15 -5.53
N ASN A 303 -26.95 -2.46 -5.46
CA ASN A 303 -27.34 -1.47 -6.46
C ASN A 303 -26.44 -0.21 -6.47
N TRP A 304 -25.68 0.03 -5.41
CA TRP A 304 -24.67 1.09 -5.40
C TRP A 304 -23.48 0.80 -6.35
N TYR A 305 -23.25 -0.46 -6.68
CA TYR A 305 -22.23 -0.84 -7.66
C TYR A 305 -22.82 -0.77 -9.06
N GLY A 306 -22.11 -0.15 -9.97
CA GLY A 306 -22.57 0.00 -11.36
C GLY A 306 -22.61 -1.30 -12.16
N SER A 307 -21.98 -2.36 -11.67
CA SER A 307 -21.96 -3.68 -12.28
C SER A 307 -22.02 -4.77 -11.22
N ASN A 308 -22.50 -5.94 -11.61
CA ASN A 308 -22.55 -7.11 -10.75
C ASN A 308 -22.41 -8.38 -11.63
N ASN A 309 -21.57 -9.32 -11.19
CA ASN A 309 -21.31 -10.57 -11.91
C ASN A 309 -20.96 -10.37 -13.41
N GLY A 310 -20.15 -9.36 -13.70
CA GLY A 310 -19.71 -9.06 -15.06
C GLY A 310 -20.73 -8.35 -15.95
N ASN A 311 -21.92 -8.06 -15.45
CA ASN A 311 -22.98 -7.38 -16.19
C ASN A 311 -23.23 -5.98 -15.62
N LEU A 312 -23.65 -5.07 -16.49
CA LEU A 312 -24.09 -3.74 -16.09
C LEU A 312 -25.35 -3.83 -15.22
N ASN A 313 -25.36 -3.17 -14.08
CA ASN A 313 -26.56 -3.07 -13.25
C ASN A 313 -27.51 -2.03 -13.85
N MET A 314 -28.71 -2.47 -14.21
CA MET A 314 -29.72 -1.65 -14.89
C MET A 314 -30.74 -1.02 -13.93
N THR A 315 -30.72 -1.33 -12.64
CA THR A 315 -31.75 -0.91 -11.68
C THR A 315 -31.88 0.62 -11.58
N PHE A 316 -30.75 1.31 -11.53
CA PHE A 316 -30.71 2.79 -11.50
C PHE A 316 -29.94 3.31 -12.71
N ARG A 317 -30.39 2.97 -13.91
CA ARG A 317 -29.74 3.34 -15.16
C ARG A 317 -30.66 4.18 -16.03
N LYS A 318 -30.21 5.39 -16.39
CA LYS A 318 -30.90 6.24 -17.35
C LYS A 318 -30.67 5.74 -18.79
N ALA A 319 -31.51 6.19 -19.70
CA ALA A 319 -31.40 5.84 -21.12
C ALA A 319 -30.07 6.28 -21.76
N ASP A 320 -29.46 7.34 -21.25
CA ASP A 320 -28.15 7.83 -21.69
C ASP A 320 -26.96 7.09 -21.04
N GLY A 321 -27.24 6.09 -20.21
CA GLY A 321 -26.24 5.29 -19.50
C GLY A 321 -25.76 5.86 -18.17
N THR A 322 -26.21 7.04 -17.75
CA THR A 322 -25.84 7.61 -16.46
C THR A 322 -26.54 6.91 -15.31
N PHE A 323 -25.90 6.93 -14.14
CA PHE A 323 -26.46 6.37 -12.92
C PHE A 323 -27.52 7.32 -12.33
N ALA A 324 -28.70 6.80 -12.04
CA ALA A 324 -29.85 7.58 -11.63
C ALA A 324 -29.90 7.77 -10.10
N TYR A 325 -29.03 8.60 -9.54
CA TYR A 325 -29.06 8.93 -8.11
C TYR A 325 -30.38 9.61 -7.68
N ASP A 326 -31.01 10.35 -8.59
CA ASP A 326 -32.32 10.97 -8.36
C ASP A 326 -33.43 9.96 -8.11
N GLU A 327 -33.37 8.77 -8.73
CA GLU A 327 -34.33 7.71 -8.49
C GLU A 327 -34.17 7.06 -7.10
N ILE A 328 -32.96 7.09 -6.52
CA ILE A 328 -32.73 6.67 -5.15
C ILE A 328 -33.44 7.62 -4.17
N TYR A 329 -33.40 8.94 -4.43
CA TYR A 329 -34.16 9.92 -3.64
C TYR A 329 -35.65 9.60 -3.68
N ALA A 330 -36.23 9.37 -4.85
CA ALA A 330 -37.64 9.02 -5.00
C ALA A 330 -38.01 7.72 -4.28
N LEU A 331 -37.13 6.70 -4.37
CA LEU A 331 -37.31 5.45 -3.65
C LEU A 331 -37.36 5.63 -2.14
N ASN A 332 -36.46 6.43 -1.60
CA ASN A 332 -36.34 6.65 -0.17
C ASN A 332 -37.47 7.53 0.38
N GLU A 333 -37.89 8.55 -0.36
CA GLU A 333 -39.02 9.43 0.00
C GLU A 333 -40.35 8.68 0.03
N ALA A 334 -40.52 7.67 -0.83
CA ALA A 334 -41.71 6.81 -0.86
C ALA A 334 -41.71 5.74 0.24
N SER A 335 -40.63 5.55 0.98
CA SER A 335 -40.50 4.50 1.99
C SER A 335 -40.91 5.00 3.39
N GLU A 336 -41.85 4.33 4.00
CA GLU A 336 -42.25 4.56 5.40
C GLU A 336 -41.24 3.97 6.41
N ASN A 337 -40.35 3.09 5.95
CA ASN A 337 -39.35 2.42 6.78
C ASN A 337 -37.98 3.11 6.79
N GLY A 338 -37.93 4.39 6.42
CA GLY A 338 -36.69 5.13 6.25
C GLY A 338 -36.03 4.88 4.90
N SER A 339 -34.79 5.31 4.75
CA SER A 339 -34.04 5.11 3.51
C SER A 339 -33.86 3.63 3.20
N VAL A 340 -34.20 3.23 1.98
CA VAL A 340 -33.92 1.89 1.45
C VAL A 340 -32.44 1.75 1.12
N MET A 341 -31.85 2.82 0.60
CA MET A 341 -30.43 2.94 0.27
C MET A 341 -29.87 4.25 0.86
N ALA A 342 -28.74 4.14 1.51
CA ALA A 342 -28.05 5.28 2.11
C ALA A 342 -26.55 5.18 1.82
N MET A 343 -25.84 6.32 1.91
CA MET A 343 -24.39 6.36 1.74
C MET A 343 -23.71 6.50 3.09
N SER A 344 -22.69 5.69 3.31
CA SER A 344 -21.77 5.82 4.41
C SER A 344 -20.35 6.13 3.92
N LYS A 345 -19.53 6.64 4.81
CA LYS A 345 -18.09 6.69 4.64
C LYS A 345 -17.43 5.59 5.47
N SER A 346 -16.61 4.79 4.82
CA SER A 346 -15.77 3.78 5.43
C SER A 346 -14.45 4.43 5.84
N LYS A 347 -14.38 4.85 7.10
CA LYS A 347 -13.18 5.43 7.68
C LYS A 347 -12.17 4.33 7.96
N ASN A 348 -10.94 4.51 7.48
CA ASN A 348 -9.82 3.61 7.74
C ASN A 348 -8.64 4.45 8.23
N PHE A 349 -8.57 4.64 9.53
CA PHE A 349 -7.52 5.40 10.18
C PHE A 349 -6.46 4.43 10.69
N HIS A 350 -5.21 4.86 10.72
CA HIS A 350 -4.19 4.11 11.41
C HIS A 350 -3.16 5.02 12.09
N ASN A 351 -2.60 4.49 13.17
CA ASN A 351 -1.40 4.99 13.81
C ASN A 351 -0.38 3.85 13.80
N TRP A 352 0.77 4.11 13.24
CA TRP A 352 1.83 3.13 13.05
C TRP A 352 3.15 3.71 13.54
N TYR A 353 3.82 3.01 14.40
CA TYR A 353 5.09 3.40 15.01
C TYR A 353 6.10 2.27 14.88
N GLY A 354 7.35 2.61 14.66
CA GLY A 354 8.38 1.60 14.53
C GLY A 354 9.76 2.08 14.93
N LEU A 355 10.57 1.09 15.23
CA LEU A 355 12.00 1.20 15.50
C LEU A 355 12.73 0.16 14.66
N LEU A 356 13.69 0.60 13.86
CA LEU A 356 14.59 -0.27 13.13
C LEU A 356 16.03 0.14 13.46
N SER A 357 16.80 -0.77 14.03
CA SER A 357 18.20 -0.51 14.34
C SER A 357 19.09 -1.61 13.76
N THR A 358 20.13 -1.22 13.02
CA THR A 358 21.02 -2.12 12.32
C THR A 358 22.46 -1.81 12.67
N TYR A 359 23.14 -2.80 13.25
CA TYR A 359 24.58 -2.79 13.47
C TYR A 359 25.28 -3.43 12.28
N THR A 360 26.30 -2.76 11.78
CA THR A 360 27.12 -3.22 10.64
C THR A 360 28.57 -3.25 11.06
N THR A 361 29.27 -4.32 10.77
CA THR A 361 30.71 -4.40 11.06
C THR A 361 31.45 -5.27 10.04
N LYS A 362 32.76 -5.08 9.95
CA LYS A 362 33.66 -5.89 9.13
C LYS A 362 34.57 -6.72 9.99
N PHE A 363 34.70 -8.00 9.66
CA PHE A 363 35.66 -8.93 10.26
C PHE A 363 36.76 -9.24 9.23
N GLY A 364 37.95 -8.68 9.43
CA GLY A 364 39.01 -8.79 8.44
C GLY A 364 38.66 -8.09 7.13
N ASP A 365 39.20 -8.61 6.03
CA ASP A 365 39.07 -8.00 4.70
C ASP A 365 37.93 -8.57 3.88
N TYR A 366 37.37 -9.71 4.28
CA TYR A 366 36.46 -10.49 3.43
C TYR A 366 35.06 -10.67 4.01
N PHE A 367 34.84 -10.43 5.30
CA PHE A 367 33.56 -10.65 5.97
C PHE A 367 32.88 -9.35 6.38
N ASP A 368 31.64 -9.21 5.99
CA ASP A 368 30.71 -8.19 6.47
C ASP A 368 29.60 -8.85 7.28
N PHE A 369 29.24 -8.23 8.39
CA PHE A 369 28.17 -8.67 9.26
C PHE A 369 27.16 -7.55 9.45
N TYR A 370 25.88 -7.91 9.39
CA TYR A 370 24.75 -7.04 9.70
C TYR A 370 23.86 -7.73 10.72
N GLY A 371 23.43 -7.03 11.72
CA GLY A 371 22.48 -7.55 12.70
C GLY A 371 21.63 -6.45 13.27
N GLY A 372 20.39 -6.76 13.59
CA GLY A 372 19.51 -5.70 14.06
C GLY A 372 18.21 -6.17 14.68
N ILE A 373 17.44 -5.18 15.09
CA ILE A 373 16.13 -5.33 15.68
C ILE A 373 15.11 -4.52 14.86
N ASP A 374 13.89 -5.06 14.78
CA ASP A 374 12.75 -4.45 14.09
C ASP A 374 11.53 -4.57 15.00
N TYR A 375 11.03 -3.43 15.45
CA TYR A 375 9.83 -3.32 16.27
C TYR A 375 8.80 -2.46 15.56
N ARG A 376 7.55 -2.92 15.49
CA ARG A 376 6.44 -2.19 14.91
C ARG A 376 5.18 -2.36 15.73
N TYR A 377 4.49 -1.26 15.94
CA TYR A 377 3.17 -1.21 16.55
C TYR A 377 2.19 -0.53 15.59
N TYR A 378 1.03 -1.12 15.41
CA TYR A 378 0.00 -0.64 14.52
C TYR A 378 -1.37 -0.68 15.20
N LYS A 379 -2.13 0.39 15.04
CA LYS A 379 -3.55 0.47 15.39
C LYS A 379 -4.32 0.96 14.17
N GLY A 380 -5.17 0.12 13.61
CA GLY A 380 -6.12 0.48 12.56
C GLY A 380 -7.51 0.68 13.15
N THR A 381 -8.16 1.80 12.86
CA THR A 381 -9.54 2.07 13.26
C THR A 381 -10.43 2.03 12.02
N HIS A 382 -11.44 1.16 12.07
CA HIS A 382 -12.35 0.89 10.97
C HIS A 382 -13.79 1.19 11.40
N THR A 383 -14.36 2.27 10.87
CA THR A 383 -15.69 2.76 11.25
C THR A 383 -16.47 3.15 10.00
N ASN A 384 -17.72 2.70 9.89
CA ASN A 384 -18.63 3.23 8.88
C ASN A 384 -19.61 4.21 9.52
N GLU A 385 -19.76 5.36 8.90
CA GLU A 385 -20.58 6.47 9.40
C GLU A 385 -21.47 7.00 8.26
N LEU A 386 -22.76 7.15 8.50
CA LEU A 386 -23.70 7.69 7.52
C LEU A 386 -23.31 9.11 7.11
N VAL A 387 -23.28 9.39 5.80
CA VAL A 387 -23.01 10.73 5.26
C VAL A 387 -24.17 11.31 4.47
N ASP A 388 -25.04 10.47 3.90
CA ASP A 388 -26.18 10.91 3.11
C ASP A 388 -27.32 9.88 3.18
N LEU A 389 -28.49 10.32 3.58
CA LEU A 389 -29.70 9.50 3.64
C LEU A 389 -30.45 9.47 2.31
N TYR A 390 -30.03 10.23 1.30
CA TYR A 390 -30.66 10.31 -0.02
C TYR A 390 -32.18 10.52 0.06
N GLY A 391 -32.59 11.54 0.82
CA GLY A 391 -33.99 11.98 0.93
C GLY A 391 -34.84 11.27 1.98
N GLY A 392 -34.31 10.22 2.63
CA GLY A 392 -35.03 9.57 3.73
C GLY A 392 -34.83 10.28 5.07
N ASP A 393 -35.77 10.08 5.99
CA ASP A 393 -35.72 10.69 7.31
C ASP A 393 -34.75 9.99 8.28
N PHE A 394 -34.52 8.71 8.08
CA PHE A 394 -33.64 7.87 8.89
C PHE A 394 -33.21 6.62 8.09
N TYR A 395 -32.25 5.89 8.62
CA TYR A 395 -31.83 4.58 8.12
C TYR A 395 -31.84 3.56 9.25
N VAL A 396 -32.30 2.33 8.98
CA VAL A 396 -32.26 1.22 9.93
C VAL A 396 -31.28 0.16 9.47
N ASP A 397 -30.17 0.01 10.18
CA ASP A 397 -29.11 -0.95 9.84
C ASP A 397 -29.41 -2.36 10.36
N SER A 398 -30.59 -2.90 9.99
CA SER A 398 -31.06 -4.17 10.51
C SER A 398 -30.24 -5.36 10.01
N SER A 399 -29.72 -5.32 8.79
CA SER A 399 -28.97 -6.43 8.21
C SER A 399 -27.65 -6.68 8.95
N SER A 400 -26.92 -5.64 9.30
CA SER A 400 -25.68 -5.75 10.08
C SER A 400 -25.96 -6.07 11.55
N ARG A 401 -26.89 -5.36 12.16
CA ARG A 401 -27.18 -5.47 13.58
C ARG A 401 -27.85 -6.76 14.00
N LYS A 402 -28.60 -7.40 13.11
CA LYS A 402 -29.13 -8.75 13.33
C LYS A 402 -28.04 -9.82 13.43
N SER A 403 -26.94 -9.66 12.75
CA SER A 403 -25.84 -10.62 12.83
C SER A 403 -25.21 -10.70 14.22
N VAL A 404 -25.34 -9.64 14.99
CA VAL A 404 -24.96 -9.58 16.41
C VAL A 404 -25.71 -10.60 17.24
N LEU A 405 -27.00 -10.81 16.95
CA LEU A 405 -27.86 -11.76 17.67
C LEU A 405 -27.60 -13.23 17.26
N ALA A 406 -27.17 -13.43 16.01
CA ALA A 406 -27.00 -14.77 15.44
C ALA A 406 -25.61 -15.38 15.75
N SER A 407 -24.63 -14.57 16.10
CA SER A 407 -23.29 -15.02 16.47
C SER A 407 -23.12 -15.05 17.99
N ASN A 408 -22.21 -15.87 18.50
CA ASN A 408 -21.83 -15.86 19.92
C ASN A 408 -21.03 -14.60 20.32
N ASN A 409 -21.16 -13.54 19.55
CA ASN A 409 -20.65 -12.24 19.92
C ASN A 409 -21.51 -11.70 21.04
N ALA A 410 -20.98 -11.44 22.20
CA ALA A 410 -21.72 -10.85 23.31
C ALA A 410 -22.03 -9.39 22.96
N ALA A 411 -23.14 -9.20 22.27
CA ALA A 411 -23.51 -7.90 21.75
C ALA A 411 -23.86 -6.91 22.86
N ALA A 412 -23.36 -5.72 22.73
CA ALA A 412 -23.62 -4.62 23.66
C ALA A 412 -25.10 -4.32 23.81
N ALA A 413 -25.84 -4.45 22.77
CA ALA A 413 -27.26 -4.09 22.72
C ALA A 413 -28.04 -5.12 21.92
N ALA A 414 -27.99 -6.37 22.33
CA ALA A 414 -28.64 -7.50 21.66
C ALA A 414 -30.17 -7.44 21.68
N GLY A 415 -30.77 -6.30 21.88
CA GLY A 415 -32.19 -6.08 21.89
C GLY A 415 -32.76 -5.55 20.58
N SER A 416 -34.07 -5.63 20.42
CA SER A 416 -34.80 -5.10 19.27
C SER A 416 -34.59 -3.58 19.08
N SER A 417 -34.38 -2.83 20.15
CA SER A 417 -34.10 -1.41 20.12
C SER A 417 -32.78 -1.08 19.40
N PHE A 418 -31.76 -1.90 19.61
CA PHE A 418 -30.48 -1.78 18.90
C PHE A 418 -30.63 -2.10 17.41
N VAL A 419 -31.30 -3.21 17.09
CA VAL A 419 -31.49 -3.66 15.71
C VAL A 419 -32.32 -2.67 14.89
N ASN A 420 -33.34 -2.07 15.51
CA ASN A 420 -34.31 -1.21 14.84
C ASN A 420 -34.06 0.28 15.09
N GLN A 421 -32.88 0.66 15.59
CA GLN A 421 -32.54 2.06 15.83
C GLN A 421 -32.65 2.89 14.55
N LYS A 422 -33.34 4.01 14.64
CA LYS A 422 -33.44 5.00 13.55
C LYS A 422 -32.20 5.88 13.53
N LEU A 423 -31.37 5.67 12.54
CA LEU A 423 -30.06 6.32 12.40
C LEU A 423 -30.15 7.57 11.52
N LYS A 424 -29.32 8.54 11.84
CA LYS A 424 -29.17 9.82 11.12
C LYS A 424 -27.75 9.96 10.54
N VAL A 425 -27.54 10.98 9.74
CA VAL A 425 -26.18 11.36 9.28
C VAL A 425 -25.27 11.56 10.50
N GLY A 426 -24.09 10.98 10.46
CA GLY A 426 -23.13 10.95 11.55
C GLY A 426 -23.20 9.70 12.42
N ASP A 427 -24.28 8.92 12.35
CA ASP A 427 -24.40 7.69 13.12
C ASP A 427 -23.63 6.52 12.47
N ILE A 428 -23.22 5.59 13.32
CA ILE A 428 -22.41 4.43 12.91
C ILE A 428 -23.31 3.33 12.36
N VAL A 429 -22.89 2.78 11.25
CA VAL A 429 -23.49 1.61 10.59
C VAL A 429 -22.43 0.55 10.34
N TYR A 430 -22.83 -0.70 10.23
CA TYR A 430 -22.07 -1.83 9.74
C TYR A 430 -20.89 -2.26 10.63
N ARG A 431 -19.99 -1.37 11.04
CA ARG A 431 -18.80 -1.71 11.84
C ARG A 431 -18.23 -0.52 12.60
N ASP A 432 -17.61 -0.82 13.73
CA ASP A 432 -16.78 0.11 14.48
C ASP A 432 -15.80 -0.68 15.36
N PHE A 433 -14.57 -0.88 14.87
CA PHE A 433 -13.55 -1.62 15.59
C PHE A 433 -12.14 -1.09 15.35
N ASP A 434 -11.25 -1.43 16.27
CA ASP A 434 -9.82 -1.27 16.10
C ASP A 434 -9.15 -2.63 15.89
N GLY A 435 -8.25 -2.69 14.92
CA GLY A 435 -7.33 -3.81 14.74
C GLY A 435 -5.93 -3.42 15.22
N TYR A 436 -5.31 -4.28 16.01
CA TYR A 436 -3.98 -4.05 16.57
C TYR A 436 -3.01 -5.09 16.08
N VAL A 437 -1.82 -4.64 15.70
CA VAL A 437 -0.70 -5.50 15.33
C VAL A 437 0.55 -5.03 16.04
N MET A 438 1.25 -5.97 16.69
CA MET A 438 2.55 -5.73 17.26
C MET A 438 3.54 -6.76 16.71
N SER A 439 4.62 -6.30 16.12
CA SER A 439 5.65 -7.15 15.53
C SER A 439 7.01 -6.78 16.11
N GLU A 440 7.73 -7.79 16.56
CA GLU A 440 9.06 -7.68 17.14
C GLU A 440 9.95 -8.76 16.55
N GLY A 441 11.09 -8.37 16.03
CA GLY A 441 11.97 -9.30 15.34
C GLY A 441 13.43 -8.94 15.48
N VAL A 442 14.24 -9.95 15.24
CA VAL A 442 15.70 -9.84 15.13
C VAL A 442 16.14 -10.44 13.81
N PHE A 443 17.17 -9.90 13.22
CA PHE A 443 17.74 -10.39 11.96
C PHE A 443 19.26 -10.31 11.98
N ALA A 444 19.89 -11.17 11.20
CA ALA A 444 21.33 -11.18 11.02
C ALA A 444 21.67 -11.64 9.60
N GLN A 445 22.74 -11.08 9.05
CA GLN A 445 23.28 -11.48 7.75
C GLN A 445 24.81 -11.43 7.80
N GLY A 446 25.44 -12.48 7.31
CA GLY A 446 26.86 -12.54 7.05
C GLY A 446 27.14 -12.56 5.55
N GLU A 447 28.12 -11.80 5.10
CA GLU A 447 28.55 -11.75 3.71
C GLU A 447 30.06 -12.05 3.63
N TYR A 448 30.42 -12.85 2.62
CA TYR A 448 31.80 -13.14 2.29
C TYR A 448 32.08 -12.68 0.87
N ASN A 449 33.10 -11.86 0.71
CA ASN A 449 33.53 -11.36 -0.60
C ASN A 449 35.04 -11.49 -0.72
N ARG A 450 35.49 -12.37 -1.61
CA ARG A 450 36.89 -12.54 -1.91
C ARG A 450 37.10 -12.89 -3.38
N ASP A 451 37.94 -12.13 -4.07
CA ASP A 451 38.28 -12.30 -5.48
C ASP A 451 37.01 -12.42 -6.35
N LYS A 452 36.77 -13.60 -6.91
CA LYS A 452 35.64 -13.90 -7.80
C LYS A 452 34.39 -14.38 -7.06
N LEU A 453 34.51 -14.74 -5.78
CA LEU A 453 33.43 -15.35 -5.01
C LEU A 453 32.79 -14.34 -4.06
N SER A 454 31.48 -14.29 -4.10
CA SER A 454 30.64 -13.62 -3.10
C SER A 454 29.59 -14.59 -2.58
N ALA A 455 29.36 -14.55 -1.28
CA ALA A 455 28.38 -15.38 -0.62
C ALA A 455 27.65 -14.62 0.47
N PHE A 456 26.43 -15.01 0.78
CA PHE A 456 25.74 -14.55 1.98
C PHE A 456 24.94 -15.67 2.64
N ILE A 457 24.72 -15.50 3.93
CA ILE A 457 23.73 -16.23 4.72
C ILE A 457 22.97 -15.23 5.58
N SER A 458 21.66 -15.36 5.64
CA SER A 458 20.82 -14.50 6.48
C SER A 458 19.72 -15.29 7.16
N GLY A 459 19.27 -14.76 8.27
CA GLY A 459 18.13 -15.29 9.00
C GLY A 459 17.43 -14.24 9.82
N SER A 460 16.18 -14.48 10.12
CA SER A 460 15.39 -13.66 11.04
C SER A 460 14.39 -14.49 11.83
N VAL A 461 14.05 -13.99 13.01
CA VAL A 461 12.96 -14.52 13.83
C VAL A 461 12.13 -13.35 14.30
N SER A 462 10.81 -13.48 14.21
CA SER A 462 9.88 -12.45 14.66
C SER A 462 8.66 -13.04 15.35
N ASN A 463 8.08 -12.27 16.25
CA ASN A 463 6.75 -12.53 16.80
C ASN A 463 5.78 -11.49 16.25
N THR A 464 4.61 -11.92 15.78
CA THR A 464 3.51 -11.04 15.37
C THR A 464 2.31 -11.34 16.25
N GLY A 465 1.86 -10.34 17.00
CA GLY A 465 0.69 -10.40 17.85
C GLY A 465 -0.47 -9.62 17.24
N TYR A 466 -1.66 -10.19 17.27
CA TYR A 466 -2.90 -9.59 16.77
C TYR A 466 -3.97 -9.58 17.84
N TRP A 467 -4.71 -8.47 17.94
CA TRP A 467 -5.93 -8.38 18.74
C TRP A 467 -6.89 -7.33 18.15
N ARG A 468 -8.16 -7.43 18.53
CA ARG A 468 -9.23 -6.51 18.14
C ARG A 468 -9.85 -5.86 19.37
N TYR A 469 -10.38 -4.68 19.17
CA TYR A 469 -11.30 -4.01 20.10
C TYR A 469 -12.52 -3.55 19.31
N ASP A 470 -13.68 -4.13 19.60
CA ASP A 470 -14.91 -3.93 18.85
C ASP A 470 -15.96 -3.20 19.70
N ARG A 471 -16.43 -2.06 19.20
CA ARG A 471 -17.41 -1.20 19.85
C ARG A 471 -18.83 -1.37 19.30
N PHE A 472 -18.99 -2.15 18.24
CA PHE A 472 -20.26 -2.30 17.53
C PHE A 472 -20.94 -3.63 17.83
N TYR A 473 -20.22 -4.74 17.75
CA TYR A 473 -20.77 -6.09 17.92
C TYR A 473 -20.62 -6.66 19.33
N TYR A 474 -19.93 -5.98 20.22
CA TYR A 474 -19.65 -6.44 21.58
C TYR A 474 -19.95 -5.35 22.61
N ASP A 475 -20.33 -5.76 23.82
CA ASP A 475 -20.35 -4.86 24.96
C ASP A 475 -18.94 -4.52 25.44
N LYS A 476 -18.84 -3.56 26.33
CA LYS A 476 -17.53 -3.08 26.82
C LYS A 476 -16.69 -4.19 27.49
N ALA A 477 -17.36 -5.14 28.16
CA ALA A 477 -16.67 -6.24 28.86
C ALA A 477 -16.07 -7.26 27.88
N HIS A 478 -16.65 -7.42 26.69
CA HIS A 478 -16.27 -8.40 25.68
C HIS A 478 -15.63 -7.76 24.43
N ALA A 479 -15.46 -6.44 24.42
CA ALA A 479 -14.97 -5.69 23.25
C ALA A 479 -13.56 -6.10 22.82
N LYS A 480 -12.68 -6.40 23.77
CA LYS A 480 -11.32 -6.83 23.49
C LYS A 480 -11.24 -8.33 23.22
N SER A 481 -10.71 -8.70 22.07
CA SER A 481 -10.44 -10.09 21.72
C SER A 481 -9.29 -10.70 22.52
N LYS A 482 -9.11 -12.00 22.39
CA LYS A 482 -7.83 -12.64 22.74
C LYS A 482 -6.73 -12.08 21.86
N THR A 483 -5.52 -12.05 22.40
CA THR A 483 -4.30 -11.80 21.62
C THR A 483 -3.80 -13.13 21.08
N VAL A 484 -3.56 -13.20 19.77
CA VAL A 484 -2.96 -14.35 19.10
C VAL A 484 -1.56 -13.99 18.62
N ASN A 485 -0.60 -14.87 18.87
CA ASN A 485 0.79 -14.66 18.52
C ASN A 485 1.26 -15.73 17.55
N PHE A 486 2.06 -15.33 16.58
CA PHE A 486 2.67 -16.22 15.58
C PHE A 486 4.17 -15.94 15.53
N ILE A 487 4.97 -16.99 15.70
CA ILE A 487 6.41 -16.91 15.49
C ILE A 487 6.71 -17.17 14.03
N GLY A 488 7.28 -16.16 13.38
CA GLY A 488 7.80 -16.27 12.02
C GLY A 488 9.32 -16.37 12.00
N TRP A 489 9.86 -16.98 10.96
CA TRP A 489 11.29 -17.04 10.74
C TRP A 489 11.63 -17.21 9.27
N ASN A 490 12.82 -16.83 8.88
CA ASN A 490 13.36 -17.15 7.57
C ASN A 490 14.85 -17.47 7.65
N ALA A 491 15.30 -18.25 6.68
CA ALA A 491 16.70 -18.53 6.44
C ALA A 491 16.96 -18.49 4.93
N LYS A 492 17.99 -17.77 4.51
CA LYS A 492 18.35 -17.57 3.12
C LYS A 492 19.85 -17.65 2.95
N GLY A 493 20.30 -18.09 1.79
CA GLY A 493 21.71 -18.09 1.44
C GLY A 493 21.90 -18.04 -0.06
N GLY A 494 23.08 -17.62 -0.48
CA GLY A 494 23.39 -17.55 -1.90
C GLY A 494 24.87 -17.37 -2.17
N LEU A 495 25.23 -17.66 -3.40
CA LEU A 495 26.59 -17.58 -3.94
C LEU A 495 26.57 -16.87 -5.29
N ASN A 496 27.55 -16.02 -5.53
CA ASN A 496 27.85 -15.49 -6.85
C ASN A 496 29.31 -15.77 -7.19
N TYR A 497 29.56 -16.22 -8.41
CA TYR A 497 30.91 -16.43 -8.91
C TYR A 497 31.11 -15.68 -10.24
N ASN A 498 32.08 -14.81 -10.28
CA ASN A 498 32.49 -14.11 -11.49
C ASN A 498 33.45 -14.99 -12.29
N LEU A 499 32.92 -15.68 -13.29
CA LEU A 499 33.72 -16.57 -14.16
C LEU A 499 34.81 -15.77 -14.87
N THR A 500 34.44 -14.66 -15.42
CA THR A 500 35.32 -13.67 -16.07
C THR A 500 34.86 -12.23 -15.73
N GLU A 501 35.53 -11.24 -16.24
CA GLU A 501 35.08 -9.84 -16.13
C GLU A 501 33.68 -9.61 -16.76
N ASN A 502 33.33 -10.42 -17.75
CA ASN A 502 32.09 -10.30 -18.50
C ASN A 502 31.00 -11.28 -18.07
N HIS A 503 31.35 -12.40 -17.43
CA HIS A 503 30.41 -13.48 -17.12
C HIS A 503 30.32 -13.72 -15.61
N ASN A 504 29.12 -13.85 -15.09
CA ASN A 504 28.88 -14.30 -13.73
C ASN A 504 27.73 -15.29 -13.65
N VAL A 505 27.77 -16.12 -12.64
CA VAL A 505 26.69 -17.04 -12.27
C VAL A 505 26.36 -16.86 -10.81
N PHE A 506 25.08 -17.02 -10.46
CA PHE A 506 24.68 -17.00 -9.07
C PHE A 506 23.60 -18.06 -8.79
N ALA A 507 23.50 -18.43 -7.52
CA ALA A 507 22.41 -19.23 -7.01
C ALA A 507 22.01 -18.73 -5.63
N ASN A 508 20.72 -18.82 -5.32
CA ASN A 508 20.22 -18.57 -3.96
C ASN A 508 19.13 -19.57 -3.61
N ILE A 509 18.96 -19.77 -2.32
CA ILE A 509 17.95 -20.65 -1.74
C ILE A 509 17.41 -19.99 -0.47
N GLY A 510 16.15 -20.22 -0.17
CA GLY A 510 15.57 -19.72 1.07
C GLY A 510 14.29 -20.42 1.47
N TYR A 511 14.03 -20.33 2.75
CA TYR A 511 12.81 -20.82 3.38
C TYR A 511 12.22 -19.74 4.26
N ILE A 512 10.92 -19.52 4.13
CA ILE A 512 10.17 -18.53 4.90
C ILE A 512 8.99 -19.22 5.58
N SER A 513 8.85 -18.97 6.89
CA SER A 513 7.64 -19.24 7.66
C SER A 513 7.14 -17.92 8.20
N ARG A 514 6.04 -17.40 7.67
CA ARG A 514 5.49 -16.11 8.06
C ARG A 514 4.13 -16.24 8.72
N ALA A 515 3.82 -15.34 9.64
CA ALA A 515 2.51 -15.22 10.25
C ALA A 515 1.42 -15.04 9.19
N PRO A 516 0.23 -15.65 9.37
CA PRO A 516 -0.93 -15.32 8.55
C PRO A 516 -1.32 -13.85 8.75
N PHE A 517 -2.03 -13.26 7.80
CA PHE A 517 -2.52 -11.91 7.95
C PHE A 517 -3.60 -11.80 9.04
N PHE A 518 -3.81 -10.59 9.54
CA PHE A 518 -4.87 -10.27 10.48
C PHE A 518 -6.24 -10.60 9.89
N SER A 519 -6.50 -10.05 8.71
CA SER A 519 -7.76 -10.24 7.98
C SER A 519 -7.72 -11.51 7.15
N GLY A 520 -8.64 -12.43 7.41
CA GLY A 520 -8.76 -13.69 6.69
C GLY A 520 -7.75 -14.77 7.10
N GLY A 521 -6.89 -14.49 8.07
CA GLY A 521 -5.93 -15.43 8.64
C GLY A 521 -6.14 -15.64 10.13
N ALA A 522 -5.68 -14.70 10.95
CA ALA A 522 -5.76 -14.80 12.42
C ALA A 522 -7.20 -14.72 12.97
N PHE A 523 -8.07 -13.94 12.32
CA PHE A 523 -9.48 -13.81 12.65
C PHE A 523 -10.35 -14.41 11.55
N LEU A 524 -11.40 -15.15 11.93
CA LEU A 524 -12.34 -15.78 10.99
C LEU A 524 -13.13 -14.74 10.19
N ASN A 525 -13.56 -13.67 10.85
CA ASN A 525 -14.24 -12.55 10.22
C ASN A 525 -13.87 -11.25 10.95
N SER A 526 -12.74 -10.69 10.59
CA SER A 526 -12.14 -9.53 11.26
C SER A 526 -12.99 -8.26 11.21
N THR A 527 -13.96 -8.16 10.33
CA THR A 527 -14.85 -7.01 10.21
C THR A 527 -15.88 -6.95 11.35
N VAL A 528 -16.39 -8.10 11.78
CA VAL A 528 -17.53 -8.17 12.68
C VAL A 528 -17.35 -9.09 13.90
N SER A 529 -16.25 -9.80 14.01
CA SER A 529 -16.07 -10.82 15.04
C SER A 529 -14.68 -10.81 15.66
N ASN A 530 -14.68 -11.00 17.00
CA ASN A 530 -13.47 -11.27 17.79
C ASN A 530 -13.05 -12.75 17.75
N ALA A 531 -13.79 -13.60 17.04
CA ALA A 531 -13.47 -15.02 16.94
C ALA A 531 -12.18 -15.22 16.17
N THR A 532 -11.22 -15.85 16.83
CA THR A 532 -9.94 -16.22 16.23
C THR A 532 -10.08 -17.50 15.40
N ASN A 533 -9.25 -17.62 14.38
CA ASN A 533 -9.19 -18.82 13.58
C ASN A 533 -8.33 -19.90 14.28
N PRO A 534 -8.91 -21.00 14.76
CA PRO A 534 -8.14 -22.04 15.43
C PRO A 534 -7.21 -22.80 14.50
N ASP A 535 -7.49 -22.78 13.20
CA ASP A 535 -6.73 -23.44 12.16
C ASP A 535 -5.68 -22.52 11.48
N ALA A 536 -5.52 -21.30 12.01
CA ALA A 536 -4.55 -20.37 11.48
C ALA A 536 -3.13 -20.89 11.71
N VAL A 537 -2.40 -21.04 10.61
CA VAL A 537 -1.01 -21.50 10.59
C VAL A 537 -0.15 -20.54 9.80
N ASN A 538 1.15 -20.56 10.04
CA ASN A 538 2.09 -19.82 9.23
C ASN A 538 2.08 -20.32 7.78
N GLU A 539 2.14 -19.40 6.87
CA GLU A 539 2.44 -19.69 5.48
C GLU A 539 3.92 -20.09 5.34
N LYS A 540 4.18 -21.15 4.60
CA LYS A 540 5.53 -21.66 4.39
C LYS A 540 5.89 -21.58 2.92
N VAL A 541 7.05 -21.01 2.64
CA VAL A 541 7.51 -20.81 1.27
C VAL A 541 8.95 -21.27 1.15
N PHE A 542 9.18 -22.16 0.22
CA PHE A 542 10.52 -22.55 -0.22
C PHE A 542 10.78 -21.98 -1.60
N SER A 543 11.98 -21.44 -1.82
CA SER A 543 12.37 -20.94 -3.14
C SER A 543 13.84 -21.17 -3.40
N PHE A 544 14.17 -21.44 -4.66
CA PHE A 544 15.54 -21.39 -5.14
C PHE A 544 15.61 -20.70 -6.51
N GLU A 545 16.76 -20.14 -6.82
CA GLU A 545 17.02 -19.44 -8.06
C GLU A 545 18.45 -19.63 -8.53
N ILE A 546 18.63 -19.74 -9.84
CA ILE A 546 19.93 -19.69 -10.50
C ILE A 546 19.92 -18.57 -11.53
N GLY A 547 21.03 -17.87 -11.66
CA GLY A 547 21.16 -16.76 -12.59
C GLY A 547 22.47 -16.80 -13.35
N TYR A 548 22.43 -16.25 -14.55
CA TYR A 548 23.60 -16.01 -15.39
C TYR A 548 23.56 -14.57 -15.88
N GLY A 549 24.69 -13.89 -15.81
CA GLY A 549 24.87 -12.53 -16.30
C GLY A 549 26.02 -12.46 -17.31
N TYR A 550 25.78 -11.76 -18.40
CA TYR A 550 26.79 -11.31 -19.35
C TYR A 550 26.78 -9.79 -19.43
N ARG A 551 27.95 -9.18 -19.41
CA ARG A 551 28.10 -7.74 -19.52
C ARG A 551 29.29 -7.39 -20.40
N SER A 552 29.05 -6.57 -21.42
CA SER A 552 30.06 -5.95 -22.26
C SER A 552 29.82 -4.45 -22.38
N SER A 553 30.62 -3.76 -23.16
CA SER A 553 30.46 -2.31 -23.41
C SER A 553 29.15 -1.95 -24.14
N PHE A 554 28.55 -2.91 -24.85
CA PHE A 554 27.36 -2.66 -25.68
C PHE A 554 26.17 -3.57 -25.37
N LEU A 555 26.37 -4.63 -24.57
CA LEU A 555 25.30 -5.61 -24.29
C LEU A 555 25.35 -6.07 -22.85
N THR A 556 24.18 -6.08 -22.22
CA THR A 556 23.96 -6.71 -20.91
C THR A 556 22.85 -7.74 -21.06
N VAL A 557 23.10 -8.98 -20.61
CA VAL A 557 22.15 -10.07 -20.61
C VAL A 557 22.05 -10.63 -19.20
N ASN A 558 20.83 -10.83 -18.71
CA ASN A 558 20.56 -11.53 -17.46
C ASN A 558 19.54 -12.65 -17.71
N ILE A 559 19.88 -13.84 -17.33
CA ILE A 559 19.00 -15.01 -17.43
C ILE A 559 18.81 -15.55 -16.02
N ASN A 560 17.56 -15.67 -15.59
CA ASN A 560 17.21 -16.18 -14.28
C ASN A 560 16.18 -17.30 -14.41
N ALA A 561 16.43 -18.40 -13.71
CA ALA A 561 15.48 -19.49 -13.54
C ALA A 561 15.18 -19.66 -12.05
N TYR A 562 13.91 -19.73 -11.70
CA TYR A 562 13.48 -19.81 -10.31
C TYR A 562 12.32 -20.77 -10.13
N HIS A 563 12.25 -21.33 -8.93
CA HIS A 563 11.15 -22.18 -8.50
C HIS A 563 10.72 -21.76 -7.09
N THR A 564 9.42 -21.59 -6.90
CA THR A 564 8.84 -21.27 -5.60
C THR A 564 7.73 -22.25 -5.29
N ARG A 565 7.81 -22.87 -4.13
CA ARG A 565 6.77 -23.76 -3.60
C ARG A 565 6.13 -23.12 -2.38
N TRP A 566 4.84 -22.93 -2.46
CA TRP A 566 4.00 -22.43 -1.38
C TRP A 566 3.28 -23.60 -0.70
N MET A 567 3.29 -23.62 0.65
CA MET A 567 2.78 -24.73 1.44
C MET A 567 1.85 -24.23 2.55
#